data_28507c3a95b2e2c8bdb5f8fb0ac1003b
#
_entry.id   28507c3a95b2e2c8bdb5f8fb0ac1003b
#
_cell.length_a   1.000
_cell.length_b   1.000
_cell.length_c   1.000
_cell.angle_alpha   90.00
_cell.angle_beta   90.00
_cell.angle_gamma   90.00
#
_symmetry.space_group_name_H-M   'P 1'
#
loop_
_entity.id
_entity.type
_entity.pdbx_description
1 polymer ?
#
loop_
_entity_poly.entity_id
_entity_poly.type
_entity_poly.pdbx_seq_one_letter_code
_entity_poly.pdbx_strand_id
1 'polypeptide(L)'
;MTFIYNKIMKLGAAGLLAAGVLAGCASTESKMAVPYIVELKADNQVNPNASGKPSPVKVTVYELKSTNAFDTADYFALMKDPRAVLGDQMLEVNSRIIKPGSTEEIKASGSTQAKALGIVASYRDLNNSQWRLVVELPEAETTNFYKFWQFSPDEKRIRIDVQRAAVNVNKTEPK
;
A
#
# COMPACT_ATOMS: atom_id res chain seq x y z
N MET A 1 8.27 41.40 -57.59
CA MET A 1 8.89 40.34 -56.78
C MET A 1 8.74 40.53 -55.26
N THR A 2 8.63 41.70 -54.74
CA THR A 2 8.53 42.06 -53.32
C THR A 2 7.17 41.68 -52.65
N PHE A 3 6.07 41.58 -53.39
CA PHE A 3 4.75 41.30 -52.87
C PHE A 3 4.54 39.81 -52.42
N ILE A 4 5.22 38.89 -53.11
CA ILE A 4 5.14 37.44 -52.81
C ILE A 4 5.96 37.10 -51.57
N TYR A 5 7.10 37.76 -51.40
CA TYR A 5 7.96 37.55 -50.25
C TYR A 5 7.32 37.93 -48.92
N ASN A 6 6.58 39.03 -48.87
CA ASN A 6 5.86 39.49 -47.69
C ASN A 6 4.68 38.56 -47.29
N LYS A 7 4.04 37.88 -48.26
CA LYS A 7 2.95 36.95 -48.00
C LYS A 7 3.47 35.63 -47.39
N ILE A 8 4.59 35.13 -47.92
CA ILE A 8 5.22 33.90 -47.42
C ILE A 8 5.78 34.10 -45.99
N MET A 9 6.36 35.26 -45.71
CA MET A 9 6.90 35.59 -44.41
C MET A 9 5.82 35.71 -43.33
N LYS A 10 4.63 36.25 -43.68
CA LYS A 10 3.47 36.33 -42.76
C LYS A 10 2.81 34.98 -42.51
N LEU A 11 2.78 34.06 -43.49
CA LEU A 11 2.29 32.68 -43.29
C LEU A 11 3.24 31.85 -42.44
N GLY A 12 4.55 32.02 -42.58
CA GLY A 12 5.56 31.34 -41.78
C GLY A 12 5.52 31.75 -40.31
N ALA A 13 5.31 33.06 -40.03
CA ALA A 13 5.22 33.57 -38.66
C ALA A 13 3.93 33.10 -37.96
N ALA A 14 2.79 33.01 -38.68
CA ALA A 14 1.54 32.49 -38.13
C ALA A 14 1.60 30.97 -37.82
N GLY A 15 2.30 30.20 -38.65
CA GLY A 15 2.51 28.75 -38.40
C GLY A 15 3.38 28.45 -37.20
N LEU A 16 4.41 29.26 -36.94
CA LEU A 16 5.28 29.09 -35.75
C LEU A 16 4.57 29.48 -34.46
N LEU A 17 3.67 30.46 -34.45
CA LEU A 17 2.87 30.80 -33.29
C LEU A 17 1.80 29.75 -32.96
N ALA A 18 1.22 29.08 -33.95
CA ALA A 18 0.24 28.01 -33.75
C ALA A 18 0.87 26.73 -33.20
N ALA A 19 2.13 26.40 -33.57
CA ALA A 19 2.83 25.25 -33.08
C ALA A 19 3.26 25.40 -31.61
N GLY A 20 3.46 26.61 -31.11
CA GLY A 20 3.83 26.88 -29.72
C GLY A 20 2.72 26.66 -28.67
N VAL A 21 1.45 26.71 -29.10
CA VAL A 21 0.29 26.60 -28.19
C VAL A 21 -0.07 25.13 -27.88
N LEU A 22 0.36 24.16 -28.71
CA LEU A 22 0.09 22.73 -28.49
C LEU A 22 1.08 22.04 -27.52
N ALA A 23 2.17 22.69 -27.12
CA ALA A 23 3.16 22.13 -26.19
C ALA A 23 2.77 22.31 -24.71
N GLY A 24 1.64 22.95 -24.40
CA GLY A 24 1.28 23.39 -23.05
C GLY A 24 0.49 22.42 -22.20
N CYS A 25 0.22 21.20 -22.63
CA CYS A 25 -0.57 20.23 -21.85
C CYS A 25 0.26 19.04 -21.32
N ALA A 26 1.50 19.25 -20.92
CA ALA A 26 2.17 18.27 -20.09
C ALA A 26 1.66 18.44 -18.66
N SER A 27 0.76 17.56 -18.22
CA SER A 27 0.34 17.49 -16.82
C SER A 27 1.58 17.26 -15.95
N THR A 28 1.90 18.24 -15.10
CA THR A 28 2.99 18.16 -14.13
C THR A 28 2.56 17.49 -12.82
N GLU A 29 1.42 16.79 -12.85
CA GLU A 29 0.95 16.03 -11.70
C GLU A 29 1.82 14.78 -11.50
N SER A 30 2.42 14.66 -10.34
CA SER A 30 3.05 13.43 -9.87
C SER A 30 2.25 12.85 -8.72
N LYS A 31 2.23 11.52 -8.63
CA LYS A 31 1.62 10.80 -7.50
C LYS A 31 2.69 10.53 -6.45
N MET A 32 2.34 10.76 -5.19
CA MET A 32 3.17 10.41 -4.03
C MET A 32 2.51 9.29 -3.25
N ALA A 33 3.29 8.28 -2.90
CA ALA A 33 2.82 7.22 -2.01
C ALA A 33 2.57 7.79 -0.61
N VAL A 34 1.54 7.29 0.06
CA VAL A 34 1.27 7.62 1.46
C VAL A 34 2.06 6.65 2.34
N PRO A 35 3.03 7.14 3.15
CA PRO A 35 3.74 6.28 4.08
C PRO A 35 2.79 5.76 5.16
N TYR A 36 3.06 4.55 5.67
CA TYR A 36 2.21 3.98 6.70
C TYR A 36 2.99 3.23 7.78
N ILE A 37 2.39 3.14 8.96
CA ILE A 37 2.82 2.27 10.06
C ILE A 37 1.72 1.26 10.33
N VAL A 38 2.04 -0.02 10.30
CA VAL A 38 1.19 -1.09 10.81
C VAL A 38 1.62 -1.39 12.24
N GLU A 39 0.78 -1.00 13.20
CA GLU A 39 0.95 -1.33 14.61
C GLU A 39 0.22 -2.65 14.90
N LEU A 40 0.98 -3.66 15.30
CA LEU A 40 0.51 -5.02 15.56
C LEU A 40 0.47 -5.23 17.07
N LYS A 41 -0.71 -5.29 17.67
CA LYS A 41 -0.88 -5.50 19.11
C LYS A 41 -1.39 -6.91 19.40
N ALA A 42 -0.58 -7.71 20.09
CA ALA A 42 -0.97 -9.07 20.46
C ALA A 42 -1.73 -9.09 21.79
N ASP A 43 -2.80 -9.90 21.82
CA ASP A 43 -3.50 -10.26 23.06
C ASP A 43 -2.58 -11.09 23.97
N ASN A 44 -2.80 -11.02 25.29
CA ASN A 44 -2.10 -11.85 26.28
C ASN A 44 -2.35 -13.36 26.08
N GLN A 45 -3.46 -13.74 25.46
CA GLN A 45 -3.86 -15.12 25.17
C GLN A 45 -3.66 -15.51 23.69
N VAL A 46 -2.84 -14.76 22.95
CA VAL A 46 -2.64 -14.99 21.50
C VAL A 46 -2.05 -16.37 21.23
N ASN A 47 -2.53 -17.03 20.15
CA ASN A 47 -1.95 -18.23 19.55
C ASN A 47 -1.63 -19.36 20.56
N PRO A 48 -2.59 -19.82 21.37
CA PRO A 48 -2.31 -20.81 22.41
C PRO A 48 -1.83 -22.15 21.83
N ASN A 49 -0.95 -22.81 22.55
CA ASN A 49 -0.55 -24.19 22.25
C ASN A 49 -1.62 -25.21 22.70
N ALA A 50 -1.35 -26.52 22.49
CA ALA A 50 -2.28 -27.60 22.87
C ALA A 50 -2.61 -27.62 24.37
N SER A 51 -1.73 -27.08 25.24
CA SER A 51 -1.97 -26.94 26.68
C SER A 51 -2.67 -25.62 27.05
N GLY A 52 -3.13 -24.84 26.08
CA GLY A 52 -3.77 -23.54 26.29
C GLY A 52 -2.80 -22.40 26.62
N LYS A 53 -1.50 -22.64 26.66
CA LYS A 53 -0.50 -21.61 26.97
C LYS A 53 -0.28 -20.68 25.78
N PRO A 54 -0.38 -19.33 25.96
CA PRO A 54 -0.10 -18.36 24.93
C PRO A 54 1.29 -18.55 24.29
N SER A 55 1.38 -18.31 23.00
CA SER A 55 2.63 -18.51 22.24
C SER A 55 2.84 -17.37 21.24
N PRO A 56 4.09 -17.06 20.87
CA PRO A 56 4.37 -16.10 19.83
C PRO A 56 3.70 -16.48 18.51
N VAL A 57 3.32 -15.46 17.73
CA VAL A 57 2.71 -15.61 16.40
C VAL A 57 3.49 -14.78 15.39
N LYS A 58 3.77 -15.38 14.23
CA LYS A 58 4.32 -14.63 13.08
C LYS A 58 3.17 -13.92 12.37
N VAL A 59 3.30 -12.62 12.17
CA VAL A 59 2.40 -11.84 11.33
C VAL A 59 3.17 -11.35 10.12
N THR A 60 2.61 -11.61 8.94
CA THR A 60 3.14 -11.17 7.65
C THR A 60 2.18 -10.14 7.04
N VAL A 61 2.74 -9.04 6.57
CA VAL A 61 2.02 -7.94 5.92
C VAL A 61 2.49 -7.87 4.46
N TYR A 62 1.57 -8.00 3.55
CA TYR A 62 1.75 -7.89 2.10
C TYR A 62 1.20 -6.56 1.62
N GLU A 63 1.98 -5.77 0.92
CA GLU A 63 1.51 -4.59 0.19
C GLU A 63 1.03 -5.03 -1.20
N LEU A 64 -0.24 -4.72 -1.53
CA LEU A 64 -0.93 -5.28 -2.68
C LEU A 64 -1.45 -4.21 -3.64
N LYS A 65 -1.29 -4.45 -4.95
CA LYS A 65 -1.97 -3.70 -6.03
C LYS A 65 -3.44 -4.12 -6.18
N SER A 66 -3.74 -5.37 -5.85
CA SER A 66 -5.07 -5.98 -5.91
C SER A 66 -5.17 -7.09 -4.88
N THR A 67 -6.35 -7.30 -4.32
CA THR A 67 -6.60 -8.32 -3.30
C THR A 67 -7.05 -9.66 -3.88
N ASN A 68 -7.42 -9.74 -5.17
CA ASN A 68 -8.07 -10.90 -5.77
C ASN A 68 -7.32 -12.22 -5.55
N ALA A 69 -6.01 -12.24 -5.84
CA ALA A 69 -5.19 -13.43 -5.63
C ALA A 69 -5.00 -13.71 -4.14
N PHE A 70 -4.86 -12.68 -3.32
CA PHE A 70 -4.70 -12.81 -1.88
C PHE A 70 -5.96 -13.36 -1.20
N ASP A 71 -7.15 -12.91 -1.60
CA ASP A 71 -8.43 -13.33 -1.02
C ASP A 71 -8.74 -14.83 -1.26
N THR A 72 -8.28 -15.35 -2.38
CA THR A 72 -8.51 -16.76 -2.78
C THR A 72 -7.32 -17.67 -2.47
N ALA A 73 -6.18 -17.11 -2.02
CA ALA A 73 -4.97 -17.87 -1.78
C ALA A 73 -5.15 -18.92 -0.66
N ASP A 74 -4.59 -20.10 -0.88
CA ASP A 74 -4.38 -21.08 0.18
C ASP A 74 -3.28 -20.62 1.14
N TYR A 75 -3.48 -20.87 2.43
CA TYR A 75 -2.53 -20.44 3.46
C TYR A 75 -1.12 -21.02 3.24
N PHE A 76 -1.03 -22.33 2.99
CA PHE A 76 0.26 -23.01 2.88
C PHE A 76 1.00 -22.61 1.60
N ALA A 77 0.26 -22.44 0.51
CA ALA A 77 0.82 -21.93 -0.74
C ALA A 77 1.38 -20.52 -0.56
N LEU A 78 0.61 -19.64 0.10
CA LEU A 78 1.01 -18.26 0.39
C LEU A 78 2.24 -18.20 1.31
N MET A 79 2.33 -19.08 2.32
CA MET A 79 3.47 -19.11 3.24
C MET A 79 4.72 -19.74 2.60
N LYS A 80 4.56 -20.65 1.65
CA LYS A 80 5.67 -21.33 0.95
C LYS A 80 6.31 -20.42 -0.09
N ASP A 81 5.51 -19.82 -0.96
CA ASP A 81 5.98 -18.94 -2.04
C ASP A 81 4.93 -17.88 -2.37
N PRO A 82 4.91 -16.77 -1.62
CA PRO A 82 3.93 -15.70 -1.84
C PRO A 82 4.07 -15.07 -3.22
N ARG A 83 5.29 -15.05 -3.80
CA ARG A 83 5.52 -14.46 -5.11
C ARG A 83 4.92 -15.32 -6.23
N ALA A 84 4.98 -16.63 -6.11
CA ALA A 84 4.33 -17.54 -7.07
C ALA A 84 2.80 -17.44 -7.00
N VAL A 85 2.23 -17.19 -5.81
CA VAL A 85 0.78 -17.09 -5.59
C VAL A 85 0.23 -15.72 -6.00
N LEU A 86 0.89 -14.64 -5.58
CA LEU A 86 0.39 -13.28 -5.75
C LEU A 86 0.92 -12.59 -7.03
N GLY A 87 2.01 -13.11 -7.60
CA GLY A 87 2.61 -12.58 -8.80
C GLY A 87 2.97 -11.09 -8.70
N ASP A 88 2.59 -10.33 -9.72
CA ASP A 88 2.78 -8.89 -9.82
C ASP A 88 1.81 -8.06 -8.95
N GLN A 89 0.82 -8.71 -8.32
CA GLN A 89 -0.09 -8.06 -7.38
C GLN A 89 0.59 -7.75 -6.04
N MET A 90 1.66 -8.47 -5.69
CA MET A 90 2.46 -8.21 -4.49
C MET A 90 3.58 -7.21 -4.78
N LEU A 91 3.56 -6.09 -4.08
CA LEU A 91 4.58 -5.03 -4.16
C LEU A 91 5.71 -5.28 -3.16
N GLU A 92 5.33 -5.47 -1.90
CA GLU A 92 6.26 -5.65 -0.79
C GLU A 92 5.71 -6.67 0.22
N VAL A 93 6.61 -7.30 0.99
CA VAL A 93 6.27 -8.20 2.08
C VAL A 93 7.18 -7.98 3.27
N ASN A 94 6.58 -7.80 4.44
CA ASN A 94 7.25 -7.64 5.71
C ASN A 94 6.66 -8.60 6.77
N SER A 95 7.45 -9.03 7.74
CA SER A 95 6.94 -9.87 8.83
C SER A 95 7.57 -9.53 10.18
N ARG A 96 6.80 -9.83 11.25
CA ARG A 96 7.24 -9.75 12.64
C ARG A 96 6.78 -10.98 13.40
N ILE A 97 7.56 -11.40 14.41
CA ILE A 97 7.14 -12.39 15.41
C ILE A 97 6.74 -11.60 16.64
N ILE A 98 5.48 -11.73 17.04
CA ILE A 98 4.89 -10.95 18.12
C ILE A 98 4.70 -11.86 19.32
N LYS A 99 5.17 -11.43 20.49
CA LYS A 99 5.00 -12.16 21.76
C LYS A 99 3.62 -11.83 22.36
N PRO A 100 3.04 -12.74 23.18
CA PRO A 100 1.82 -12.43 23.91
C PRO A 100 1.94 -11.12 24.69
N GLY A 101 0.94 -10.24 24.56
CA GLY A 101 0.86 -8.94 25.23
C GLY A 101 1.81 -7.86 24.70
N SER A 102 2.60 -8.13 23.64
CA SER A 102 3.50 -7.13 23.04
C SER A 102 2.87 -6.39 21.87
N THR A 103 3.49 -5.26 21.56
CA THR A 103 3.18 -4.46 20.35
C THR A 103 4.44 -4.36 19.51
N GLU A 104 4.29 -4.55 18.20
CA GLU A 104 5.35 -4.42 17.19
C GLU A 104 4.90 -3.49 16.07
N GLU A 105 5.84 -2.81 15.42
CA GLU A 105 5.55 -1.92 14.30
C GLU A 105 6.26 -2.37 13.02
N ILE A 106 5.56 -2.23 11.90
CA ILE A 106 6.10 -2.31 10.55
C ILE A 106 5.90 -0.94 9.90
N LYS A 107 7.00 -0.28 9.53
CA LYS A 107 7.00 1.01 8.83
C LYS A 107 7.33 0.79 7.36
N ALA A 108 6.60 1.46 6.50
CA ALA A 108 6.82 1.42 5.06
C ALA A 108 6.56 2.78 4.41
N SER A 109 7.32 3.07 3.36
CA SER A 109 7.13 4.28 2.56
C SER A 109 5.87 4.21 1.68
N GLY A 110 5.32 3.01 1.52
CA GLY A 110 4.22 2.74 0.62
C GLY A 110 4.63 2.78 -0.86
N SER A 111 3.69 2.40 -1.72
CA SER A 111 3.83 2.50 -3.17
C SER A 111 2.63 3.27 -3.75
N THR A 112 2.85 4.03 -4.81
CA THR A 112 1.77 4.71 -5.54
C THR A 112 0.80 3.73 -6.22
N GLN A 113 1.18 2.46 -6.32
CA GLN A 113 0.36 1.38 -6.88
C GLN A 113 -0.35 0.56 -5.80
N ALA A 114 -0.02 0.76 -4.53
CA ALA A 114 -0.63 0.03 -3.42
C ALA A 114 -2.09 0.45 -3.23
N LYS A 115 -2.97 -0.54 -3.09
CA LYS A 115 -4.40 -0.34 -2.82
C LYS A 115 -4.84 -0.96 -1.51
N ALA A 116 -4.11 -1.97 -1.03
CA ALA A 116 -4.46 -2.66 0.20
C ALA A 116 -3.24 -3.32 0.87
N LEU A 117 -3.40 -3.64 2.15
CA LEU A 117 -2.55 -4.54 2.88
C LEU A 117 -3.26 -5.88 3.09
N GLY A 118 -2.60 -6.96 2.69
CA GLY A 118 -2.98 -8.31 3.09
C GLY A 118 -2.21 -8.70 4.35
N ILE A 119 -2.91 -9.08 5.40
CA ILE A 119 -2.30 -9.45 6.68
C ILE A 119 -2.58 -10.91 6.96
N VAL A 120 -1.54 -11.66 7.31
CA VAL A 120 -1.61 -13.07 7.65
C VAL A 120 -0.99 -13.31 9.00
N ALA A 121 -1.77 -13.87 9.93
CA ALA A 121 -1.30 -14.33 11.22
C ALA A 121 -1.16 -15.86 11.23
N SER A 122 0.06 -16.36 11.49
CA SER A 122 0.38 -17.80 11.45
C SER A 122 -0.02 -18.47 12.76
N TYR A 123 -1.31 -18.68 12.94
CA TYR A 123 -1.86 -19.39 14.10
C TYR A 123 -1.55 -20.87 14.05
N ARG A 124 -1.36 -21.49 15.23
CA ARG A 124 -1.16 -22.94 15.38
C ARG A 124 -2.43 -23.72 15.03
N ASP A 125 -3.58 -23.25 15.48
CA ASP A 125 -4.89 -23.79 15.14
C ASP A 125 -5.48 -22.99 13.96
N LEU A 126 -4.95 -23.25 12.78
CA LEU A 126 -5.33 -22.56 11.57
C LEU A 126 -6.81 -22.74 11.22
N ASN A 127 -7.32 -23.97 11.40
CA ASN A 127 -8.69 -24.33 11.02
C ASN A 127 -9.75 -23.58 11.83
N ASN A 128 -9.44 -23.24 13.08
CA ASN A 128 -10.32 -22.52 13.99
C ASN A 128 -9.93 -21.05 14.16
N SER A 129 -9.13 -20.49 13.23
CA SER A 129 -8.68 -19.12 13.31
C SER A 129 -9.08 -18.29 12.10
N GLN A 130 -9.32 -17.00 12.34
CA GLN A 130 -9.39 -15.99 11.30
C GLN A 130 -7.97 -15.45 11.04
N TRP A 131 -7.21 -16.19 10.24
CA TRP A 131 -5.79 -15.95 10.03
C TRP A 131 -5.49 -14.86 8.99
N ARG A 132 -6.48 -14.44 8.20
CA ARG A 132 -6.34 -13.48 7.10
C ARG A 132 -7.20 -12.24 7.30
N LEU A 133 -6.65 -11.07 6.95
CA LEU A 133 -7.33 -9.79 6.97
C LEU A 133 -6.85 -8.95 5.79
N VAL A 134 -7.77 -8.20 5.17
CA VAL A 134 -7.46 -7.17 4.17
C VAL A 134 -7.80 -5.80 4.76
N VAL A 135 -6.91 -4.84 4.56
CA VAL A 135 -7.08 -3.44 4.95
C VAL A 135 -6.82 -2.57 3.74
N GLU A 136 -7.78 -1.76 3.35
CA GLU A 136 -7.60 -0.80 2.25
C GLU A 136 -6.64 0.32 2.65
N LEU A 137 -5.76 0.68 1.73
CA LEU A 137 -4.89 1.83 1.86
C LEU A 137 -5.52 3.06 1.20
N PRO A 138 -5.22 4.27 1.70
CA PRO A 138 -5.60 5.49 1.00
C PRO A 138 -4.93 5.54 -0.38
N GLU A 139 -5.61 6.15 -1.33
CA GLU A 139 -5.03 6.39 -2.65
C GLU A 139 -3.79 7.30 -2.55
N ALA A 140 -2.86 7.10 -3.49
CA ALA A 140 -1.69 7.95 -3.61
C ALA A 140 -2.13 9.42 -3.85
N GLU A 141 -1.53 10.34 -3.10
CA GLU A 141 -1.84 11.75 -3.21
C GLU A 141 -1.25 12.36 -4.47
N THR A 142 -2.01 13.24 -5.13
CA THR A 142 -1.51 14.02 -6.26
C THR A 142 -0.81 15.27 -5.77
N THR A 143 0.41 15.49 -6.25
CA THR A 143 1.17 16.71 -6.01
C THR A 143 1.47 17.42 -7.31
N ASN A 144 1.49 18.76 -7.27
CA ASN A 144 1.83 19.63 -8.39
C ASN A 144 3.13 20.36 -8.12
N PHE A 145 3.90 20.63 -9.15
CA PHE A 145 5.14 21.42 -9.09
C PHE A 145 4.97 22.75 -8.32
N TYR A 146 3.80 23.35 -8.34
CA TYR A 146 3.50 24.61 -7.62
C TYR A 146 3.32 24.42 -6.10
N LYS A 147 3.21 23.17 -5.62
CA LYS A 147 3.10 22.83 -4.18
C LYS A 147 4.43 22.32 -3.62
N PHE A 148 5.53 23.00 -3.93
CA PHE A 148 6.87 22.60 -3.49
C PHE A 148 7.06 22.61 -1.96
N TRP A 149 6.11 23.19 -1.21
CA TRP A 149 6.06 23.14 0.26
C TRP A 149 5.34 21.91 0.82
N GLN A 150 4.70 21.09 -0.03
CA GLN A 150 4.05 19.85 0.37
C GLN A 150 5.05 18.72 0.28
N PHE A 151 5.87 18.57 1.35
CA PHE A 151 7.06 17.69 1.32
C PHE A 151 6.75 16.20 1.43
N SER A 152 5.64 15.79 2.07
CA SER A 152 5.22 14.38 2.20
C SER A 152 3.76 14.31 2.59
N PRO A 153 3.02 13.29 2.12
CA PRO A 153 1.73 12.94 2.70
C PRO A 153 1.87 12.59 4.19
N ASP A 154 0.82 12.82 4.96
CA ASP A 154 0.78 12.42 6.36
C ASP A 154 0.88 10.89 6.49
N GLU A 155 1.71 10.43 7.44
CA GLU A 155 1.89 9.01 7.71
C GLU A 155 0.60 8.39 8.26
N LYS A 156 0.09 7.33 7.61
CA LYS A 156 -1.11 6.62 8.04
C LYS A 156 -0.77 5.54 9.06
N ARG A 157 -1.36 5.63 10.26
CA ARG A 157 -1.24 4.57 11.28
C ARG A 157 -2.42 3.61 11.20
N ILE A 158 -2.12 2.33 11.00
CA ILE A 158 -3.08 1.22 10.89
C ILE A 158 -2.86 0.32 12.11
N ARG A 159 -3.86 0.21 12.97
CA ARG A 159 -3.79 -0.62 14.18
C ARG A 159 -4.46 -1.96 13.94
N ILE A 160 -3.75 -3.02 14.24
CA ILE A 160 -4.18 -4.41 14.06
C ILE A 160 -4.12 -5.12 15.40
N ASP A 161 -5.24 -5.63 15.85
CA ASP A 161 -5.32 -6.50 17.03
C ASP A 161 -5.13 -7.95 16.58
N VAL A 162 -4.10 -8.58 17.14
CA VAL A 162 -3.79 -10.00 16.94
C VAL A 162 -4.29 -10.75 18.18
N GLN A 163 -5.51 -11.24 18.09
CA GLN A 163 -6.24 -11.86 19.18
C GLN A 163 -5.92 -13.34 19.33
N ARG A 164 -6.58 -14.03 20.26
CA ARG A 164 -6.37 -15.46 20.55
C ARG A 164 -6.34 -16.32 19.29
N ALA A 165 -7.28 -16.15 18.39
CA ALA A 165 -7.44 -16.92 17.14
C ALA A 165 -8.02 -16.05 15.99
N ALA A 166 -7.84 -14.74 16.04
CA ALA A 166 -8.32 -13.84 14.99
C ALA A 166 -7.41 -12.62 14.84
N VAL A 167 -7.29 -12.13 13.63
CA VAL A 167 -6.64 -10.85 13.32
C VAL A 167 -7.71 -9.86 12.83
N ASN A 168 -7.76 -8.67 13.43
CA ASN A 168 -8.79 -7.65 13.17
C ASN A 168 -8.20 -6.25 13.11
N VAL A 169 -8.88 -5.35 12.38
CA VAL A 169 -8.56 -3.92 12.45
C VAL A 169 -9.09 -3.35 13.77
N ASN A 170 -8.22 -2.66 14.51
CA ASN A 170 -8.67 -1.87 15.65
C ASN A 170 -9.22 -0.53 15.14
N LYS A 171 -10.54 -0.39 15.18
CA LYS A 171 -11.28 0.81 14.72
C LYS A 171 -11.30 1.93 15.75
N THR A 172 -10.62 1.78 16.89
CA THR A 172 -10.58 2.84 17.91
C THR A 172 -9.71 3.98 17.38
N GLU A 173 -10.35 5.06 16.94
CA GLU A 173 -9.63 6.30 16.62
C GLU A 173 -8.92 6.83 17.87
N PRO A 174 -7.69 7.36 17.75
CA PRO A 174 -7.09 8.10 18.84
C PRO A 174 -7.92 9.37 19.06
N LYS A 175 -8.34 9.57 20.31
CA LYS A 175 -8.87 10.88 20.76
C LYS A 175 -7.77 11.93 20.68
#